data_d81e04ffe951306fcdccce0c78b66ca1
#
_entry.id   d81e04ffe951306fcdccce0c78b66ca1
#
_cell.length_a   1.000
_cell.length_b   1.000
_cell.length_c   1.000
_cell.angle_alpha   90.00
_cell.angle_beta   90.00
_cell.angle_gamma   90.00
#
_symmetry.space_group_name_H-M   'P 1'
#
loop_
_entity.id
_entity.type
_entity.pdbx_description
1 polymer ?
#
loop_
_entity_poly.entity_id
_entity_poly.type
_entity_poly.pdbx_seq_one_letter_code
_entity_poly.pdbx_strand_id
1 'polypeptide(L)'
;MKQLLKFLLCLILVAPSTSIWSQKKTDPSKNGRGGYEYFIGVVGNPSVVSDMRWDDEQLEGLKELGVNMLQLSVAWGGKPGNEVINLEDLDAEQTAKWKYRISQAEKHGFKTIAHFGIPRMLNFDPVKPACIMEHAIQDKYVHLIQDFMSTFPEVNDIMVYTYDQQAWICSEFGPCPKCTGIPISDRLPGFLDLLKTTMQESRKDAKTTLWWKPWELSKGQTIDIIKKIDPNGFGLMLNPSTSNEVYPFNDGSFKSDLGVKRMVQYAYERDIPVIGEFDHTLYKPLYAIDDYFPRLMYEQMIGWKEMKGIVGVKEYYGFAPSVYSVNYAMLKAWMKSPNAPLEELLNQIAAPYGKKTAPLMIQAWEYVAQSVEAYPWDVTYLIGPTGLDRNSSGEHSWDYVKIMNGTWDTPIWESSRRANFMLTDSKVAHPWIFEDAGLRLNDAAELSFKAVEYFDKAIAMNEGLVDDIKMQRDFILKTSRSMKGKGLHFALTIAAQDARTVQGDPAQFEIVCARIKSLLEEDVENGFAEAEVKLTEFNRDPKAWLKSNFKPLTWKSEAEPDWSKWITP
;
A
#
# COMPACT_ATOMS: atom_id res chain seq x y z
N MET A 1 -33.63 -30.48 48.55
CA MET A 1 -34.47 -30.48 47.35
C MET A 1 -35.15 -29.14 47.03
N LYS A 2 -35.01 -28.06 47.82
CA LYS A 2 -35.58 -26.71 47.54
C LYS A 2 -34.57 -25.68 47.03
N GLN A 3 -33.29 -26.01 46.91
CA GLN A 3 -32.25 -25.12 46.36
C GLN A 3 -31.86 -25.42 44.91
N LEU A 4 -32.23 -26.59 44.37
CA LEU A 4 -31.97 -26.92 42.96
C LEU A 4 -33.02 -26.36 41.99
N LEU A 5 -34.18 -25.91 42.49
CA LEU A 5 -35.26 -25.37 41.65
C LEU A 5 -35.16 -23.86 41.40
N LYS A 6 -34.26 -23.14 42.10
CA LYS A 6 -34.03 -21.72 41.86
C LYS A 6 -32.97 -21.43 40.82
N PHE A 7 -32.14 -22.41 40.43
CA PHE A 7 -31.14 -22.27 39.39
C PHE A 7 -31.65 -22.58 37.98
N LEU A 8 -32.81 -23.25 37.87
CA LEU A 8 -33.40 -23.59 36.57
C LEU A 8 -34.38 -22.54 36.03
N LEU A 9 -34.76 -21.51 36.81
CA LEU A 9 -35.73 -20.48 36.39
C LEU A 9 -35.07 -19.16 35.93
N CYS A 10 -33.73 -19.05 35.99
CA CYS A 10 -32.99 -17.88 35.44
C CYS A 10 -32.38 -18.10 34.05
N LEU A 11 -32.64 -19.23 33.41
CA LEU A 11 -32.09 -19.59 32.10
C LEU A 11 -33.08 -19.48 30.93
N ILE A 12 -34.28 -18.95 31.18
CA ILE A 12 -35.30 -18.81 30.12
C ILE A 12 -35.85 -17.38 30.09
N LEU A 13 -35.03 -16.39 29.89
CA LEU A 13 -35.46 -15.05 29.44
C LEU A 13 -34.26 -14.15 29.02
N VAL A 14 -33.35 -14.69 28.22
CA VAL A 14 -32.55 -13.88 27.32
C VAL A 14 -32.77 -14.47 25.93
N ALA A 15 -33.91 -14.20 25.35
CA ALA A 15 -34.06 -14.28 23.91
C ALA A 15 -33.18 -13.19 23.34
N PRO A 16 -32.19 -13.50 22.49
CA PRO A 16 -31.54 -12.46 21.71
C PRO A 16 -32.64 -11.85 20.84
N SER A 17 -32.92 -10.57 21.04
CA SER A 17 -33.64 -9.77 20.07
C SER A 17 -32.79 -9.76 18.79
N THR A 18 -32.98 -10.77 17.97
CA THR A 18 -32.57 -10.71 16.57
C THR A 18 -33.46 -9.66 15.92
N SER A 19 -33.02 -8.42 15.97
CA SER A 19 -33.46 -7.43 15.01
C SER A 19 -33.00 -7.94 13.64
N ILE A 20 -33.94 -8.66 12.99
CA ILE A 20 -33.80 -8.99 11.55
C ILE A 20 -33.96 -7.67 10.82
N TRP A 21 -32.86 -6.93 10.70
CA TRP A 21 -32.71 -5.93 9.66
C TRP A 21 -32.65 -6.71 8.35
N SER A 22 -33.78 -6.78 7.68
CA SER A 22 -33.85 -7.20 6.28
C SER A 22 -33.07 -6.16 5.47
N GLN A 23 -31.77 -6.36 5.33
CA GLN A 23 -31.07 -5.79 4.19
C GLN A 23 -31.84 -6.27 2.95
N LYS A 24 -32.44 -5.36 2.19
CA LYS A 24 -32.84 -5.66 0.84
C LYS A 24 -31.60 -6.23 0.17
N LYS A 25 -31.57 -7.55 -0.02
CA LYS A 25 -30.56 -8.21 -0.85
C LYS A 25 -30.72 -7.61 -2.24
N THR A 26 -29.95 -6.57 -2.50
CA THR A 26 -29.70 -6.20 -3.89
C THR A 26 -29.02 -7.41 -4.50
N ASP A 27 -29.62 -7.94 -5.54
CA ASP A 27 -29.04 -9.06 -6.27
C ASP A 27 -27.68 -8.63 -6.84
N PRO A 28 -26.57 -9.14 -6.30
CA PRO A 28 -25.22 -8.68 -6.68
C PRO A 28 -24.95 -8.88 -8.16
N SER A 29 -25.59 -9.86 -8.80
CA SER A 29 -25.37 -10.23 -10.19
C SER A 29 -25.89 -9.19 -11.19
N LYS A 30 -26.78 -8.29 -10.78
CA LYS A 30 -27.42 -7.34 -11.70
C LYS A 30 -26.56 -6.15 -12.11
N ASN A 31 -25.47 -5.85 -11.38
CA ASN A 31 -24.74 -4.60 -11.57
C ASN A 31 -23.28 -4.74 -12.07
N GLY A 32 -22.74 -5.94 -12.23
CA GLY A 32 -21.37 -6.14 -12.74
C GLY A 32 -20.24 -5.57 -11.83
N ARG A 33 -20.57 -5.25 -10.57
CA ARG A 33 -19.66 -4.66 -9.58
C ARG A 33 -19.46 -5.52 -8.33
N GLY A 34 -19.54 -6.83 -8.46
CA GLY A 34 -19.41 -7.71 -7.31
C GLY A 34 -20.50 -7.53 -6.24
N GLY A 35 -21.54 -6.75 -6.52
CA GLY A 35 -22.61 -6.39 -5.58
C GLY A 35 -22.35 -5.15 -4.75
N TYR A 36 -21.27 -4.44 -4.97
CA TYR A 36 -20.93 -3.20 -4.29
C TYR A 36 -21.70 -1.99 -4.83
N GLU A 37 -22.02 -1.04 -3.95
CA GLU A 37 -22.57 0.26 -4.32
C GLU A 37 -21.51 1.14 -4.98
N TYR A 38 -20.27 1.09 -4.47
CA TYR A 38 -19.15 1.87 -4.96
C TYR A 38 -18.05 0.96 -5.52
N PHE A 39 -17.60 1.29 -6.71
CA PHE A 39 -16.32 0.82 -7.21
C PHE A 39 -15.55 2.04 -7.72
N ILE A 40 -14.54 2.45 -6.96
CA ILE A 40 -13.77 3.66 -7.22
C ILE A 40 -12.51 3.30 -7.99
N GLY A 41 -12.38 3.87 -9.19
CA GLY A 41 -11.17 3.83 -9.98
C GLY A 41 -10.33 5.08 -9.74
N VAL A 42 -9.02 4.92 -9.71
CA VAL A 42 -8.08 6.03 -9.68
C VAL A 42 -7.60 6.31 -11.10
N VAL A 43 -7.84 7.54 -11.57
CA VAL A 43 -7.33 8.03 -12.85
C VAL A 43 -6.44 9.22 -12.53
N GLY A 44 -5.16 9.12 -12.83
CA GLY A 44 -4.27 10.25 -12.68
C GLY A 44 -3.36 10.26 -11.47
N ASN A 45 -2.79 9.13 -11.10
CA ASN A 45 -1.59 9.16 -10.27
C ASN A 45 -0.34 9.07 -11.17
N PRO A 46 0.24 10.19 -11.61
CA PRO A 46 1.36 10.20 -12.56
C PRO A 46 2.65 9.64 -11.97
N SER A 47 2.75 9.48 -10.65
CA SER A 47 3.91 8.87 -10.02
C SER A 47 3.98 7.36 -10.21
N VAL A 48 2.86 6.73 -10.53
CA VAL A 48 2.75 5.27 -10.64
C VAL A 48 2.45 4.81 -12.07
N VAL A 49 1.63 5.56 -12.79
CA VAL A 49 1.20 5.24 -14.16
C VAL A 49 1.33 6.47 -15.04
N SER A 50 2.29 6.42 -15.96
CA SER A 50 2.64 7.56 -16.84
C SER A 50 1.65 7.78 -17.99
N ASP A 51 0.82 6.78 -18.32
CA ASP A 51 -0.07 6.80 -19.48
C ASP A 51 -1.55 7.03 -19.14
N MET A 52 -1.81 7.61 -17.98
CA MET A 52 -3.18 7.87 -17.55
C MET A 52 -3.88 8.91 -18.40
N ARG A 53 -4.86 8.47 -19.13
CA ARG A 53 -5.66 9.28 -20.05
C ARG A 53 -7.08 9.42 -19.53
N TRP A 54 -7.66 10.60 -19.78
CA TRP A 54 -9.07 10.89 -19.52
C TRP A 54 -9.88 10.91 -20.82
N ASP A 55 -9.49 10.07 -21.77
CA ASP A 55 -10.18 9.91 -23.03
C ASP A 55 -11.32 8.87 -22.94
N ASP A 56 -12.14 8.85 -24.00
CA ASP A 56 -13.32 8.00 -24.05
C ASP A 56 -12.96 6.51 -23.97
N GLU A 57 -11.87 6.06 -24.61
CA GLU A 57 -11.43 4.67 -24.60
C GLU A 57 -11.10 4.19 -23.19
N GLN A 58 -10.32 4.99 -22.46
CA GLN A 58 -9.97 4.72 -21.08
C GLN A 58 -11.20 4.61 -20.19
N LEU A 59 -12.08 5.60 -20.27
CA LEU A 59 -13.23 5.70 -19.38
C LEU A 59 -14.27 4.62 -19.69
N GLU A 60 -14.48 4.24 -20.95
CA GLU A 60 -15.32 3.10 -21.30
C GLU A 60 -14.73 1.77 -20.78
N GLY A 61 -13.41 1.59 -20.86
CA GLY A 61 -12.74 0.42 -20.27
C GLY A 61 -12.96 0.32 -18.74
N LEU A 62 -12.87 1.42 -18.01
CA LEU A 62 -13.17 1.45 -16.58
C LEU A 62 -14.65 1.14 -16.30
N LYS A 63 -15.54 1.66 -17.11
CA LYS A 63 -16.98 1.37 -17.01
C LYS A 63 -17.30 -0.09 -17.25
N GLU A 64 -16.67 -0.72 -18.24
CA GLU A 64 -16.81 -2.15 -18.51
C GLU A 64 -16.32 -3.03 -17.36
N LEU A 65 -15.31 -2.54 -16.61
CA LEU A 65 -14.83 -3.19 -15.39
C LEU A 65 -15.85 -3.10 -14.25
N GLY A 66 -16.79 -2.17 -14.32
CA GLY A 66 -17.79 -1.92 -13.29
C GLY A 66 -17.50 -0.70 -12.42
N VAL A 67 -16.43 0.04 -12.67
CA VAL A 67 -16.14 1.32 -11.99
C VAL A 67 -17.33 2.27 -12.18
N ASN A 68 -17.73 2.95 -11.12
CA ASN A 68 -18.83 3.91 -11.14
C ASN A 68 -18.52 5.25 -10.47
N MET A 69 -17.33 5.37 -9.89
CA MET A 69 -16.83 6.60 -9.31
C MET A 69 -15.34 6.76 -9.63
N LEU A 70 -14.91 7.98 -9.94
CA LEU A 70 -13.51 8.28 -10.26
C LEU A 70 -12.90 9.19 -9.22
N GLN A 71 -11.71 8.82 -8.74
CA GLN A 71 -10.94 9.66 -7.84
C GLN A 71 -10.22 10.76 -8.62
N LEU A 72 -10.41 11.98 -8.15
CA LEU A 72 -9.64 13.15 -8.56
C LEU A 72 -8.60 13.42 -7.48
N SER A 73 -7.34 13.15 -7.77
CA SER A 73 -6.25 13.41 -6.81
C SER A 73 -5.89 14.88 -6.82
N VAL A 74 -6.14 15.56 -5.72
CA VAL A 74 -5.93 17.02 -5.58
C VAL A 74 -4.47 17.34 -5.25
N ALA A 75 -3.77 16.42 -4.65
CA ALA A 75 -2.33 16.52 -4.50
C ALA A 75 -1.74 15.22 -3.96
N TRP A 76 -0.77 14.76 -4.62
CA TRP A 76 0.23 13.83 -4.13
C TRP A 76 1.58 14.46 -4.32
N GLY A 77 2.34 14.63 -3.24
CA GLY A 77 3.79 14.75 -3.17
C GLY A 77 4.53 15.26 -4.37
N GLY A 78 3.91 16.11 -5.16
CA GLY A 78 4.48 16.62 -6.37
C GLY A 78 5.60 17.58 -6.08
N LYS A 79 6.52 17.65 -7.00
CA LYS A 79 7.49 18.74 -7.03
C LYS A 79 6.73 20.06 -7.09
N PRO A 80 7.21 21.12 -6.44
CA PRO A 80 6.63 22.44 -6.59
C PRO A 80 6.39 22.76 -8.08
N GLY A 81 5.15 23.07 -8.42
CA GLY A 81 4.73 23.39 -9.80
C GLY A 81 3.96 22.29 -10.54
N ASN A 82 3.90 21.05 -10.04
CA ASN A 82 3.22 19.96 -10.74
C ASN A 82 1.88 19.55 -10.14
N GLU A 83 1.55 19.98 -8.92
CA GLU A 83 0.32 19.61 -8.24
C GLU A 83 -0.32 20.77 -7.51
N VAL A 84 -1.64 20.78 -7.57
CA VAL A 84 -2.44 21.77 -6.85
C VAL A 84 -2.42 21.45 -5.37
N ILE A 85 -1.77 22.30 -4.62
CA ILE A 85 -1.65 22.17 -3.19
C ILE A 85 -2.79 22.88 -2.46
N ASN A 86 -3.24 24.02 -2.99
CA ASN A 86 -4.42 24.76 -2.54
C ASN A 86 -5.17 25.25 -3.78
N LEU A 87 -6.44 25.60 -3.62
CA LEU A 87 -7.19 26.22 -4.72
C LEU A 87 -6.62 27.58 -5.15
N GLU A 88 -5.99 28.28 -4.22
CA GLU A 88 -5.24 29.51 -4.49
C GLU A 88 -4.06 29.28 -5.46
N ASP A 89 -3.60 28.03 -5.57
CA ASP A 89 -2.53 27.61 -6.50
C ASP A 89 -3.09 27.18 -7.86
N LEU A 90 -4.43 27.15 -8.02
CA LEU A 90 -5.09 26.84 -9.27
C LEU A 90 -5.02 28.05 -10.21
N ASP A 91 -4.11 28.00 -11.16
CA ASP A 91 -4.20 28.89 -12.32
C ASP A 91 -5.36 28.50 -13.25
N ALA A 92 -5.59 29.32 -14.28
CA ALA A 92 -6.68 29.09 -15.22
C ALA A 92 -6.52 27.76 -16.00
N GLU A 93 -5.29 27.33 -16.30
CA GLU A 93 -4.99 26.08 -17.00
C GLU A 93 -5.31 24.88 -16.13
N GLN A 94 -4.87 24.88 -14.89
CA GLN A 94 -5.17 23.83 -13.91
C GLN A 94 -6.67 23.69 -13.67
N THR A 95 -7.36 24.82 -13.51
CA THR A 95 -8.83 24.84 -13.35
C THR A 95 -9.53 24.25 -14.58
N ALA A 96 -9.11 24.63 -15.78
CA ALA A 96 -9.66 24.10 -17.03
C ALA A 96 -9.44 22.59 -17.16
N LYS A 97 -8.25 22.11 -16.80
CA LYS A 97 -7.89 20.68 -16.79
C LYS A 97 -8.80 19.88 -15.85
N TRP A 98 -9.07 20.40 -14.67
CA TRP A 98 -9.96 19.75 -13.70
C TRP A 98 -11.40 19.73 -14.17
N LYS A 99 -11.91 20.84 -14.69
CA LYS A 99 -13.25 20.90 -15.28
C LYS A 99 -13.40 19.94 -16.45
N TYR A 100 -12.37 19.81 -17.28
CA TYR A 100 -12.35 18.81 -18.36
C TYR A 100 -12.47 17.37 -17.80
N ARG A 101 -11.67 17.01 -16.79
CA ARG A 101 -11.72 15.67 -16.18
C ARG A 101 -13.08 15.36 -15.56
N ILE A 102 -13.67 16.32 -14.87
CA ILE A 102 -14.99 16.19 -14.26
C ILE A 102 -16.05 16.02 -15.36
N SER A 103 -16.02 16.83 -16.40
CA SER A 103 -16.96 16.72 -17.52
C SER A 103 -16.85 15.39 -18.26
N GLN A 104 -15.65 14.86 -18.41
CA GLN A 104 -15.45 13.53 -18.98
C GLN A 104 -16.03 12.43 -18.07
N ALA A 105 -15.83 12.53 -16.77
CA ALA A 105 -16.45 11.60 -15.83
C ALA A 105 -17.98 11.63 -15.93
N GLU A 106 -18.60 12.80 -15.94
CA GLU A 106 -20.06 12.97 -16.07
C GLU A 106 -20.57 12.44 -17.42
N LYS A 107 -19.89 12.74 -18.52
CA LYS A 107 -20.23 12.25 -19.87
C LYS A 107 -20.37 10.73 -19.91
N HIS A 108 -19.49 10.03 -19.18
CA HIS A 108 -19.49 8.56 -19.08
C HIS A 108 -20.35 8.02 -17.94
N GLY A 109 -21.01 8.90 -17.18
CA GLY A 109 -21.92 8.54 -16.08
C GLY A 109 -21.23 8.13 -14.79
N PHE A 110 -19.98 8.53 -14.59
CA PHE A 110 -19.27 8.37 -13.33
C PHE A 110 -19.61 9.46 -12.33
N LYS A 111 -19.66 9.09 -11.07
CA LYS A 111 -19.51 10.04 -9.96
C LYS A 111 -18.03 10.38 -9.78
N THR A 112 -17.76 11.46 -9.07
CA THR A 112 -16.39 11.88 -8.75
C THR A 112 -16.19 12.05 -7.26
N ILE A 113 -14.99 11.73 -6.79
CA ILE A 113 -14.54 11.94 -5.41
C ILE A 113 -13.20 12.66 -5.43
N ALA A 114 -13.10 13.78 -4.74
CA ALA A 114 -11.85 14.52 -4.61
C ALA A 114 -11.03 14.02 -3.42
N HIS A 115 -9.75 13.80 -3.63
CA HIS A 115 -8.82 13.31 -2.62
C HIS A 115 -7.96 14.44 -2.07
N PHE A 116 -8.04 14.69 -0.78
CA PHE A 116 -7.27 15.70 -0.06
C PHE A 116 -6.43 15.08 1.06
N GLY A 117 -5.16 15.48 1.14
CA GLY A 117 -4.37 15.31 2.36
C GLY A 117 -4.71 16.41 3.36
N ILE A 118 -4.93 16.07 4.62
CA ILE A 118 -5.25 17.04 5.68
C ILE A 118 -4.51 16.74 6.97
N PRO A 119 -4.01 17.75 7.63
CA PRO A 119 -3.76 19.10 7.12
C PRO A 119 -2.63 19.09 6.08
N ARG A 120 -2.68 20.03 5.15
CA ARG A 120 -1.65 20.13 4.11
C ARG A 120 -0.53 21.06 4.52
N MET A 121 0.68 20.64 4.19
CA MET A 121 1.89 21.42 4.35
C MET A 121 2.47 21.76 2.97
N LEU A 122 2.85 23.01 2.78
CA LEU A 122 3.38 23.50 1.50
C LEU A 122 4.84 23.14 1.25
N ASN A 123 5.61 22.88 2.31
CA ASN A 123 7.05 22.63 2.22
C ASN A 123 7.44 21.49 3.15
N PHE A 124 8.37 20.66 2.68
CA PHE A 124 8.85 19.48 3.40
C PHE A 124 10.07 19.75 4.29
N ASP A 125 10.74 20.87 4.16
CA ASP A 125 11.98 21.13 4.87
C ASP A 125 11.94 22.47 5.63
N PRO A 126 11.93 22.44 6.96
CA PRO A 126 11.54 21.32 7.81
C PRO A 126 10.02 21.11 7.81
N VAL A 127 9.59 19.88 7.85
CA VAL A 127 8.16 19.56 7.94
C VAL A 127 7.63 20.06 9.27
N LYS A 128 6.72 21.02 9.22
CA LYS A 128 6.03 21.52 10.41
C LYS A 128 4.64 20.90 10.49
N PRO A 129 4.33 20.16 11.55
CA PRO A 129 2.99 19.63 11.74
C PRO A 129 1.97 20.76 11.91
N ALA A 130 0.80 20.60 11.31
CA ALA A 130 -0.28 21.54 11.49
C ALA A 130 -1.09 21.22 12.75
N CYS A 131 -1.36 22.24 13.56
CA CYS A 131 -2.18 22.10 14.75
C CYS A 131 -3.66 22.23 14.41
N ILE A 132 -4.38 21.12 14.33
CA ILE A 132 -5.83 21.12 14.08
C ILE A 132 -6.67 21.75 15.21
N MET A 133 -6.04 22.07 16.33
CA MET A 133 -6.66 22.81 17.44
C MET A 133 -6.51 24.32 17.29
N GLU A 134 -5.83 24.80 16.24
CA GLU A 134 -5.71 26.22 15.92
C GLU A 134 -6.88 26.68 15.05
N HIS A 135 -7.58 27.75 15.48
CA HIS A 135 -8.68 28.32 14.70
C HIS A 135 -8.24 28.73 13.29
N ALA A 136 -7.05 29.35 13.17
CA ALA A 136 -6.54 29.73 11.85
C ALA A 136 -6.36 28.54 10.89
N ILE A 137 -5.99 27.37 11.40
CA ILE A 137 -5.91 26.14 10.61
C ILE A 137 -7.32 25.62 10.28
N GLN A 138 -8.23 25.62 11.24
CA GLN A 138 -9.62 25.22 11.03
C GLN A 138 -10.29 26.10 9.97
N ASP A 139 -10.20 27.42 10.11
CA ASP A 139 -10.75 28.41 9.17
C ASP A 139 -10.17 28.23 7.76
N LYS A 140 -8.87 27.98 7.65
CA LYS A 140 -8.22 27.69 6.36
C LYS A 140 -8.87 26.49 5.66
N TYR A 141 -9.12 25.40 6.38
CA TYR A 141 -9.72 24.19 5.78
C TYR A 141 -11.20 24.35 5.48
N VAL A 142 -11.92 25.13 6.29
CA VAL A 142 -13.31 25.54 5.99
C VAL A 142 -13.36 26.30 4.66
N HIS A 143 -12.55 27.33 4.50
CA HIS A 143 -12.49 28.10 3.26
C HIS A 143 -12.05 27.22 2.07
N LEU A 144 -11.03 26.38 2.24
CA LEU A 144 -10.57 25.47 1.19
C LEU A 144 -11.70 24.57 0.66
N ILE A 145 -12.50 23.99 1.55
CA ILE A 145 -13.63 23.14 1.14
C ILE A 145 -14.73 23.98 0.48
N GLN A 146 -15.06 25.13 1.03
CA GLN A 146 -16.07 26.03 0.45
C GLN A 146 -15.67 26.48 -0.96
N ASP A 147 -14.44 26.93 -1.14
CA ASP A 147 -13.90 27.36 -2.43
C ASP A 147 -13.84 26.22 -3.43
N PHE A 148 -13.41 25.03 -2.97
CA PHE A 148 -13.39 23.84 -3.82
C PHE A 148 -14.78 23.46 -4.30
N MET A 149 -15.75 23.36 -3.40
CA MET A 149 -17.12 22.96 -3.74
C MET A 149 -17.85 24.02 -4.57
N SER A 150 -17.48 25.29 -4.45
CA SER A 150 -18.02 26.36 -5.31
C SER A 150 -17.41 26.36 -6.70
N THR A 151 -16.13 26.00 -6.83
CA THR A 151 -15.40 25.96 -8.11
C THR A 151 -15.73 24.70 -8.91
N PHE A 152 -15.99 23.59 -8.23
CA PHE A 152 -16.29 22.28 -8.80
C PHE A 152 -17.56 21.68 -8.19
N PRO A 153 -18.72 22.28 -8.44
CA PRO A 153 -19.97 21.86 -7.81
C PRO A 153 -20.44 20.47 -8.24
N GLU A 154 -19.87 19.91 -9.31
CA GLU A 154 -20.18 18.59 -9.83
C GLU A 154 -19.52 17.46 -9.05
N VAL A 155 -18.46 17.75 -8.29
CA VAL A 155 -17.78 16.73 -7.46
C VAL A 155 -18.72 16.23 -6.37
N ASN A 156 -18.91 14.91 -6.32
CA ASN A 156 -19.90 14.29 -5.45
C ASN A 156 -19.46 14.20 -3.99
N ASP A 157 -18.27 13.68 -3.75
CA ASP A 157 -17.75 13.37 -2.43
C ASP A 157 -16.33 13.89 -2.25
N ILE A 158 -15.89 13.98 -1.00
CA ILE A 158 -14.51 14.27 -0.65
C ILE A 158 -13.95 13.10 0.15
N MET A 159 -12.75 12.65 -0.21
CA MET A 159 -11.94 11.75 0.57
C MET A 159 -10.78 12.52 1.21
N VAL A 160 -10.60 12.35 2.49
CA VAL A 160 -9.51 12.96 3.26
C VAL A 160 -8.64 11.89 3.86
N TYR A 161 -7.33 12.05 3.77
CA TYR A 161 -6.40 11.20 4.49
C TYR A 161 -5.56 12.02 5.47
N THR A 162 -5.12 11.37 6.53
CA THR A 162 -4.30 11.96 7.57
C THR A 162 -2.93 11.31 7.54
N TYR A 163 -1.88 12.07 7.84
CA TYR A 163 -0.50 11.60 7.87
C TYR A 163 -0.02 10.93 6.58
N ASP A 164 0.50 11.70 5.70
CA ASP A 164 1.35 11.26 4.61
C ASP A 164 2.31 12.40 4.29
N GLN A 165 3.12 12.25 3.31
CA GLN A 165 4.21 13.18 2.93
C GLN A 165 3.87 14.67 3.10
N GLN A 166 2.61 15.06 2.99
CA GLN A 166 2.15 16.43 3.08
C GLN A 166 1.04 16.68 4.12
N ALA A 167 0.69 15.67 4.88
CA ALA A 167 -0.43 15.74 5.83
C ALA A 167 0.03 15.36 7.24
N TRP A 168 0.47 16.34 8.00
CA TRP A 168 1.03 16.15 9.34
C TRP A 168 0.20 16.87 10.38
N ILE A 169 -0.28 16.10 11.36
CA ILE A 169 -0.99 16.61 12.53
C ILE A 169 -0.06 16.57 13.72
N CYS A 170 -0.07 17.61 14.56
CA CYS A 170 0.70 17.61 15.81
C CYS A 170 0.41 16.37 16.64
N SER A 171 1.46 15.71 17.09
CA SER A 171 1.37 14.59 18.02
C SER A 171 1.10 15.04 19.44
N GLU A 172 0.38 14.22 20.21
CA GLU A 172 0.23 14.35 21.67
C GLU A 172 1.54 14.20 22.43
N PHE A 173 2.54 13.61 21.82
CA PHE A 173 3.88 13.41 22.39
C PHE A 173 4.86 14.52 22.02
N GLY A 174 4.44 15.46 21.18
CA GLY A 174 5.25 16.57 20.71
C GLY A 174 5.14 17.83 21.57
N PRO A 175 5.91 18.88 21.25
CA PRO A 175 6.01 20.10 22.05
C PRO A 175 4.85 21.10 21.84
N CYS A 176 3.87 20.78 21.00
CA CYS A 176 2.76 21.70 20.71
C CYS A 176 1.93 21.98 21.98
N PRO A 177 1.84 23.22 22.46
CA PRO A 177 1.18 23.52 23.74
C PRO A 177 -0.31 23.23 23.76
N LYS A 178 -0.94 23.12 22.58
CA LYS A 178 -2.38 22.79 22.44
C LYS A 178 -2.65 21.31 22.28
N CYS A 179 -1.66 20.53 21.84
CA CYS A 179 -1.84 19.12 21.51
C CYS A 179 -1.17 18.17 22.51
N THR A 180 -0.12 18.63 23.20
CA THR A 180 0.63 17.81 24.16
C THR A 180 -0.29 17.21 25.22
N GLY A 181 -0.24 15.89 25.37
CA GLY A 181 -1.03 15.15 26.34
C GLY A 181 -2.50 14.95 25.97
N ILE A 182 -2.97 15.46 24.81
CA ILE A 182 -4.34 15.25 24.32
C ILE A 182 -4.29 14.23 23.19
N PRO A 183 -4.82 13.00 23.36
CA PRO A 183 -4.79 11.97 22.35
C PRO A 183 -5.34 12.45 21.00
N ILE A 184 -4.75 11.95 19.89
CA ILE A 184 -5.24 12.28 18.55
C ILE A 184 -6.70 11.85 18.37
N SER A 185 -7.11 10.79 19.01
CA SER A 185 -8.49 10.30 18.99
C SER A 185 -9.50 11.20 19.70
N ASP A 186 -9.04 12.18 20.50
CA ASP A 186 -9.90 13.20 21.10
C ASP A 186 -9.95 14.50 20.27
N ARG A 187 -8.97 14.71 19.41
CA ARG A 187 -8.84 15.94 18.61
C ARG A 187 -9.35 15.79 17.18
N LEU A 188 -9.00 14.68 16.54
CA LEU A 188 -9.28 14.46 15.12
C LEU A 188 -10.78 14.34 14.80
N PRO A 189 -11.64 13.67 15.61
CA PRO A 189 -13.07 13.59 15.32
C PRO A 189 -13.72 14.97 15.11
N GLY A 190 -13.48 15.92 16.02
CA GLY A 190 -14.04 17.27 15.89
C GLY A 190 -13.56 18.01 14.64
N PHE A 191 -12.31 17.80 14.22
CA PHE A 191 -11.81 18.39 12.98
C PHE A 191 -12.43 17.75 11.74
N LEU A 192 -12.59 16.44 11.71
CA LEU A 192 -13.26 15.72 10.62
C LEU A 192 -14.75 16.11 10.53
N ASP A 193 -15.42 16.26 11.68
CA ASP A 193 -16.82 16.72 11.73
C ASP A 193 -16.98 18.16 11.21
N LEU A 194 -16.03 19.05 11.50
CA LEU A 194 -15.98 20.39 10.93
C LEU A 194 -15.90 20.34 9.40
N LEU A 195 -14.99 19.55 8.84
CA LEU A 195 -14.82 19.41 7.39
C LEU A 195 -16.08 18.84 6.73
N LYS A 196 -16.66 17.80 7.34
CA LYS A 196 -17.90 17.17 6.89
C LYS A 196 -19.07 18.17 6.85
N THR A 197 -19.26 18.89 7.95
CA THR A 197 -20.33 19.91 8.07
C THR A 197 -20.16 21.00 7.03
N THR A 198 -18.94 21.51 6.86
CA THR A 198 -18.62 22.51 5.84
C THR A 198 -18.96 22.03 4.43
N MET A 199 -18.59 20.78 4.11
CA MET A 199 -18.90 20.17 2.81
C MET A 199 -20.42 20.05 2.60
N GLN A 200 -21.16 19.60 3.60
CA GLN A 200 -22.63 19.44 3.53
C GLN A 200 -23.35 20.79 3.38
N GLU A 201 -22.89 21.80 4.11
CA GLU A 201 -23.45 23.17 4.03
C GLU A 201 -23.17 23.83 2.67
N SER A 202 -22.04 23.51 2.05
CA SER A 202 -21.67 24.01 0.72
C SER A 202 -22.52 23.39 -0.40
N ARG A 203 -23.23 22.28 -0.13
CA ARG A 203 -24.06 21.56 -1.11
C ARG A 203 -25.43 21.19 -0.54
N LYS A 204 -26.31 22.17 -0.43
CA LYS A 204 -27.63 22.03 0.21
C LYS A 204 -28.55 20.94 -0.38
N ASP A 205 -28.34 20.54 -1.62
CA ASP A 205 -29.25 19.66 -2.36
C ASP A 205 -28.70 18.25 -2.63
N ALA A 206 -27.49 17.93 -2.17
CA ALA A 206 -26.86 16.65 -2.45
C ALA A 206 -26.52 15.89 -1.17
N LYS A 207 -26.74 14.57 -1.19
CA LYS A 207 -26.14 13.68 -0.20
C LYS A 207 -24.66 13.55 -0.53
N THR A 208 -23.81 14.23 0.23
CA THR A 208 -22.35 14.14 0.15
C THR A 208 -21.83 13.35 1.34
N THR A 209 -20.80 12.56 1.11
CA THR A 209 -20.10 11.80 2.16
C THR A 209 -18.67 12.27 2.25
N LEU A 210 -18.23 12.57 3.47
CA LEU A 210 -16.82 12.74 3.76
C LEU A 210 -16.24 11.35 4.06
N TRP A 211 -15.36 10.88 3.18
CA TRP A 211 -14.66 9.61 3.36
C TRP A 211 -13.32 9.85 4.02
N TRP A 212 -13.09 9.23 5.17
CA TRP A 212 -11.81 9.34 5.86
C TRP A 212 -10.97 8.10 5.62
N LYS A 213 -9.73 8.32 5.19
CA LYS A 213 -8.69 7.32 5.08
C LYS A 213 -7.70 7.52 6.22
N PRO A 214 -7.72 6.65 7.24
CA PRO A 214 -6.78 6.69 8.35
C PRO A 214 -5.40 6.21 7.89
N TRP A 215 -4.59 7.10 7.37
CA TRP A 215 -3.24 6.80 6.95
C TRP A 215 -2.28 7.02 8.10
N GLU A 216 -1.38 6.05 8.34
CA GLU A 216 -0.32 6.09 9.35
C GLU A 216 -0.76 6.33 10.81
N LEU A 217 -2.00 6.06 11.13
CA LEU A 217 -2.48 5.97 12.51
C LEU A 217 -2.43 4.51 12.98
N SER A 218 -2.15 4.27 14.25
CA SER A 218 -2.22 2.93 14.80
C SER A 218 -3.65 2.39 14.74
N LYS A 219 -3.79 1.06 14.67
CA LYS A 219 -5.11 0.41 14.69
C LYS A 219 -5.92 0.82 15.93
N GLY A 220 -5.28 0.97 17.08
CA GLY A 220 -5.91 1.44 18.30
C GLY A 220 -6.42 2.88 18.20
N GLN A 221 -5.61 3.80 17.68
CA GLN A 221 -6.01 5.20 17.44
C GLN A 221 -7.19 5.25 16.46
N THR A 222 -7.11 4.51 15.35
CA THR A 222 -8.19 4.45 14.35
C THR A 222 -9.49 3.94 14.95
N ILE A 223 -9.46 2.85 15.71
CA ILE A 223 -10.64 2.30 16.39
C ILE A 223 -11.24 3.32 17.36
N ASP A 224 -10.41 4.01 18.13
CA ASP A 224 -10.89 4.98 19.11
C ASP A 224 -11.51 6.23 18.43
N ILE A 225 -10.97 6.65 17.29
CA ILE A 225 -11.56 7.70 16.44
C ILE A 225 -12.91 7.23 15.87
N ILE A 226 -12.99 6.01 15.32
CA ILE A 226 -14.25 5.43 14.80
C ILE A 226 -15.34 5.47 15.87
N LYS A 227 -15.00 5.23 17.13
CA LYS A 227 -15.96 5.26 18.23
C LYS A 227 -16.51 6.66 18.56
N LYS A 228 -15.76 7.71 18.24
CA LYS A 228 -16.07 9.08 18.66
C LYS A 228 -16.67 9.96 17.55
N ILE A 229 -16.45 9.60 16.28
CA ILE A 229 -16.91 10.43 15.15
C ILE A 229 -18.43 10.36 14.97
N ASP A 230 -19.05 11.45 14.49
CA ASP A 230 -20.46 11.44 14.08
C ASP A 230 -20.63 10.66 12.76
N PRO A 231 -21.42 9.58 12.74
CA PRO A 231 -21.57 8.74 11.55
C PRO A 231 -22.35 9.38 10.39
N ASN A 232 -23.13 10.45 10.65
CA ASN A 232 -24.00 11.02 9.63
C ASN A 232 -23.22 11.70 8.50
N GLY A 233 -23.31 11.17 7.28
CA GLY A 233 -22.57 11.67 6.13
C GLY A 233 -21.06 11.46 6.21
N PHE A 234 -20.64 10.46 6.97
CA PHE A 234 -19.26 10.05 7.15
C PHE A 234 -19.05 8.61 6.68
N GLY A 235 -17.92 8.30 6.09
CA GLY A 235 -17.52 6.97 5.66
C GLY A 235 -16.04 6.73 5.87
N LEU A 236 -15.64 5.47 5.84
CA LEU A 236 -14.24 5.05 5.96
C LEU A 236 -13.74 4.44 4.67
N MET A 237 -12.47 4.72 4.34
CA MET A 237 -11.71 3.96 3.35
C MET A 237 -10.57 3.24 4.04
N LEU A 238 -10.60 1.93 4.01
CA LEU A 238 -9.63 1.08 4.69
C LEU A 238 -8.86 0.24 3.69
N ASN A 239 -7.55 0.27 3.81
CA ASN A 239 -6.65 -0.63 3.11
C ASN A 239 -6.44 -1.88 3.97
N PRO A 240 -6.20 -3.09 3.43
CA PRO A 240 -5.91 -4.28 4.23
C PRO A 240 -4.71 -4.13 5.15
N SER A 241 -3.74 -3.35 4.72
CA SER A 241 -2.58 -2.95 5.51
C SER A 241 -2.78 -1.65 6.25
N THR A 242 -4.01 -1.26 6.43
CA THR A 242 -4.43 0.05 6.90
C THR A 242 -3.76 0.49 8.15
N SER A 243 -3.75 1.75 8.22
CA SER A 243 -3.39 2.56 9.35
C SER A 243 -1.92 2.66 9.62
N ASN A 244 -1.06 2.19 8.77
CA ASN A 244 0.33 2.47 8.95
C ASN A 244 1.25 1.56 8.26
N GLU A 245 0.65 0.55 7.69
CA GLU A 245 1.47 -0.48 7.17
C GLU A 245 1.41 -0.35 5.69
N VAL A 246 2.51 -0.04 5.16
CA VAL A 246 2.78 -0.08 3.74
C VAL A 246 2.86 -1.54 3.28
N TYR A 247 2.44 -2.47 4.13
CA TYR A 247 2.57 -3.91 3.93
C TYR A 247 1.22 -4.54 3.64
N PRO A 248 0.79 -4.60 2.39
CA PRO A 248 -0.48 -5.23 2.04
C PRO A 248 -0.53 -6.72 2.39
N PHE A 249 0.62 -7.36 2.66
CA PHE A 249 0.73 -8.80 2.83
C PHE A 249 1.44 -9.22 4.12
N ASN A 250 1.36 -8.42 5.15
CA ASN A 250 2.13 -8.59 6.39
C ASN A 250 1.97 -9.95 7.08
N ASP A 251 0.92 -10.68 6.75
CA ASP A 251 0.67 -12.03 7.23
C ASP A 251 0.37 -13.03 6.10
N GLY A 252 0.70 -12.67 4.87
CA GLY A 252 0.48 -13.51 3.69
C GLY A 252 -0.99 -13.66 3.29
N SER A 253 -1.93 -12.99 3.95
CA SER A 253 -3.34 -13.12 3.63
C SER A 253 -4.15 -11.89 3.99
N PHE A 254 -4.77 -11.28 2.99
CA PHE A 254 -5.77 -10.24 3.19
C PHE A 254 -6.98 -10.69 4.02
N LYS A 255 -7.21 -11.99 4.10
CA LYS A 255 -8.31 -12.55 4.90
C LYS A 255 -8.05 -12.53 6.39
N SER A 256 -6.81 -12.43 6.82
CA SER A 256 -6.42 -12.64 8.21
C SER A 256 -6.08 -11.37 8.98
N ASP A 257 -6.13 -10.19 8.38
CA ASP A 257 -5.93 -8.95 9.13
C ASP A 257 -7.06 -8.72 10.16
N LEU A 258 -6.81 -9.18 11.36
CA LEU A 258 -7.75 -9.09 12.47
C LEU A 258 -8.01 -7.63 12.88
N GLY A 259 -7.02 -6.75 12.70
CA GLY A 259 -7.15 -5.34 13.02
C GLY A 259 -8.12 -4.65 12.08
N VAL A 260 -8.02 -4.88 10.77
CA VAL A 260 -8.94 -4.33 9.77
C VAL A 260 -10.35 -4.88 9.99
N LYS A 261 -10.50 -6.19 10.20
CA LYS A 261 -11.80 -6.79 10.52
C LYS A 261 -12.46 -6.13 11.73
N ARG A 262 -11.67 -5.81 12.75
CA ARG A 262 -12.20 -5.15 13.95
C ARG A 262 -12.59 -3.69 13.68
N MET A 263 -11.84 -2.94 12.89
CA MET A 263 -12.20 -1.59 12.48
C MET A 263 -13.50 -1.57 11.67
N VAL A 264 -13.63 -2.48 10.69
CA VAL A 264 -14.86 -2.64 9.90
C VAL A 264 -16.05 -2.98 10.79
N GLN A 265 -15.88 -3.86 11.78
CA GLN A 265 -16.93 -4.21 12.72
C GLN A 265 -17.40 -3.00 13.55
N TYR A 266 -16.48 -2.21 14.11
CA TYR A 266 -16.84 -0.99 14.86
C TYR A 266 -17.54 0.05 13.97
N ALA A 267 -17.09 0.19 12.73
CA ALA A 267 -17.76 1.06 11.77
C ALA A 267 -19.19 0.59 11.49
N TYR A 268 -19.36 -0.72 11.23
CA TYR A 268 -20.68 -1.33 11.00
C TYR A 268 -21.63 -1.16 12.19
N GLU A 269 -21.15 -1.35 13.42
CA GLU A 269 -21.92 -1.19 14.66
C GLU A 269 -22.39 0.26 14.87
N ARG A 270 -21.79 1.22 14.16
CA ARG A 270 -22.12 2.64 14.20
C ARG A 270 -22.74 3.19 12.91
N ASP A 271 -23.17 2.32 12.01
CA ASP A 271 -23.74 2.69 10.71
C ASP A 271 -22.80 3.55 9.84
N ILE A 272 -21.49 3.41 10.01
CA ILE A 272 -20.46 4.05 9.16
C ILE A 272 -20.16 3.12 7.99
N PRO A 273 -20.46 3.52 6.73
CA PRO A 273 -20.11 2.71 5.57
C PRO A 273 -18.61 2.63 5.37
N VAL A 274 -18.13 1.49 4.87
CA VAL A 274 -16.71 1.25 4.62
C VAL A 274 -16.48 0.90 3.15
N ILE A 275 -15.47 1.52 2.55
CA ILE A 275 -14.90 1.14 1.26
C ILE A 275 -13.56 0.46 1.53
N GLY A 276 -13.39 -0.76 0.98
CA GLY A 276 -12.14 -1.50 1.06
C GLY A 276 -11.21 -1.17 -0.09
N GLU A 277 -9.99 -0.76 0.20
CA GLU A 277 -8.97 -0.57 -0.84
C GLU A 277 -8.31 -1.90 -1.21
N PHE A 278 -7.92 -2.02 -2.47
CA PHE A 278 -7.15 -3.14 -2.98
C PHE A 278 -6.08 -2.66 -3.95
N ASP A 279 -5.04 -3.47 -4.08
CA ASP A 279 -3.96 -3.25 -5.03
C ASP A 279 -3.95 -4.36 -6.06
N HIS A 280 -4.09 -4.00 -7.35
CA HIS A 280 -3.98 -4.97 -8.43
C HIS A 280 -2.56 -5.08 -8.99
N THR A 281 -1.70 -4.13 -8.70
CA THR A 281 -0.32 -4.09 -9.22
C THR A 281 0.72 -3.93 -8.13
N LEU A 282 0.46 -4.14 -6.89
CA LEU A 282 1.36 -3.84 -5.78
C LEU A 282 2.20 -2.57 -6.04
N TYR A 283 2.31 -1.69 -5.14
CA TYR A 283 2.93 -0.36 -5.32
C TYR A 283 4.28 -0.42 -6.05
N LYS A 284 4.25 -0.16 -7.34
CA LYS A 284 5.36 -0.32 -8.30
C LYS A 284 6.73 0.20 -7.88
N PRO A 285 6.86 1.34 -7.16
CA PRO A 285 8.18 1.82 -6.75
C PRO A 285 8.82 1.02 -5.63
N LEU A 286 8.03 0.27 -4.85
CA LEU A 286 8.52 -0.39 -3.65
C LEU A 286 8.70 -1.90 -3.82
N TYR A 287 8.06 -2.51 -4.83
CA TYR A 287 7.93 -3.95 -4.92
C TYR A 287 8.44 -4.52 -6.24
N ALA A 288 8.96 -5.74 -6.16
CA ALA A 288 9.55 -6.41 -7.30
C ALA A 288 8.52 -7.02 -8.25
N ILE A 289 7.45 -7.56 -7.68
CA ILE A 289 6.42 -8.29 -8.41
C ILE A 289 5.13 -7.51 -8.32
N ASP A 290 4.62 -7.06 -9.44
CA ASP A 290 3.45 -6.21 -9.49
C ASP A 290 2.29 -6.78 -10.31
N ASP A 291 2.45 -7.97 -10.86
CA ASP A 291 1.42 -8.68 -11.63
C ASP A 291 1.63 -10.19 -11.59
N TYR A 292 0.72 -10.93 -12.19
CA TYR A 292 0.74 -12.38 -12.37
C TYR A 292 0.48 -13.20 -11.09
N PHE A 293 -0.29 -12.64 -10.13
CA PHE A 293 -0.73 -13.33 -8.91
C PHE A 293 -2.26 -13.31 -8.73
N PRO A 294 -3.03 -13.81 -9.71
CA PRO A 294 -4.48 -13.70 -9.72
C PRO A 294 -5.17 -14.34 -8.51
N ARG A 295 -4.55 -15.34 -7.85
CA ARG A 295 -5.07 -15.90 -6.60
C ARG A 295 -5.14 -14.85 -5.50
N LEU A 296 -4.07 -14.09 -5.28
CA LEU A 296 -4.04 -13.05 -4.25
C LEU A 296 -5.05 -11.94 -4.55
N MET A 297 -5.26 -11.64 -5.84
CA MET A 297 -6.30 -10.70 -6.24
C MET A 297 -7.70 -11.18 -5.85
N TYR A 298 -8.00 -12.46 -6.10
CA TYR A 298 -9.26 -13.09 -5.68
C TYR A 298 -9.43 -13.04 -4.16
N GLU A 299 -8.37 -13.35 -3.40
CA GLU A 299 -8.39 -13.36 -1.93
C GLU A 299 -8.66 -11.98 -1.34
N GLN A 300 -8.09 -10.92 -1.92
CA GLN A 300 -8.41 -9.55 -1.54
C GLN A 300 -9.92 -9.27 -1.68
N MET A 301 -10.49 -9.62 -2.82
CA MET A 301 -11.90 -9.38 -3.10
C MET A 301 -12.82 -10.18 -2.16
N ILE A 302 -12.49 -11.45 -1.89
CA ILE A 302 -13.24 -12.29 -0.94
C ILE A 302 -13.09 -11.73 0.48
N GLY A 303 -11.89 -11.32 0.87
CA GLY A 303 -11.64 -10.73 2.19
C GLY A 303 -12.56 -9.53 2.47
N TRP A 304 -12.70 -8.61 1.53
CA TRP A 304 -13.62 -7.49 1.65
C TRP A 304 -15.09 -7.92 1.65
N LYS A 305 -15.44 -8.82 0.76
CA LYS A 305 -16.83 -9.28 0.63
C LYS A 305 -17.38 -9.98 1.87
N GLU A 306 -16.53 -10.69 2.61
CA GLU A 306 -16.92 -11.40 3.82
C GLU A 306 -17.17 -10.47 5.02
N MET A 307 -16.75 -9.22 4.95
CA MET A 307 -16.93 -8.25 6.04
C MET A 307 -18.25 -7.50 5.93
N LYS A 308 -19.04 -7.51 6.99
CA LYS A 308 -20.28 -6.73 7.06
C LYS A 308 -19.95 -5.24 7.11
N GLY A 309 -20.73 -4.43 6.39
CA GLY A 309 -20.54 -2.96 6.37
C GLY A 309 -19.68 -2.46 5.22
N ILE A 310 -19.05 -3.35 4.46
CA ILE A 310 -18.37 -2.96 3.22
C ILE A 310 -19.43 -2.64 2.16
N VAL A 311 -19.44 -1.39 1.73
CA VAL A 311 -20.36 -0.87 0.71
C VAL A 311 -19.70 -0.72 -0.66
N GLY A 312 -18.38 -0.81 -0.72
CA GLY A 312 -17.64 -0.63 -1.95
C GLY A 312 -16.19 -1.05 -1.87
N VAL A 313 -15.54 -0.99 -3.01
CA VAL A 313 -14.10 -1.20 -3.14
C VAL A 313 -13.47 -0.07 -3.94
N LYS A 314 -12.19 0.17 -3.68
CA LYS A 314 -11.40 1.19 -4.36
C LYS A 314 -10.05 0.62 -4.77
N GLU A 315 -9.70 0.84 -6.02
CA GLU A 315 -8.32 0.62 -6.46
C GLU A 315 -7.40 1.68 -5.84
N TYR A 316 -6.20 1.27 -5.42
CA TYR A 316 -5.32 2.14 -4.65
C TYR A 316 -4.53 3.12 -5.51
N TYR A 317 -3.89 2.66 -6.59
CA TYR A 317 -2.95 3.46 -7.39
C TYR A 317 -3.41 3.85 -8.77
N GLY A 318 -4.36 3.15 -9.36
CA GLY A 318 -4.88 3.47 -10.66
C GLY A 318 -4.74 2.36 -11.70
N PHE A 319 -5.72 2.32 -12.56
CA PHE A 319 -5.75 1.41 -13.69
C PHE A 319 -5.04 2.02 -14.89
N ALA A 320 -4.10 1.27 -15.45
CA ALA A 320 -3.55 1.53 -16.78
C ALA A 320 -4.27 0.61 -17.77
N PRO A 321 -5.24 1.08 -18.52
CA PRO A 321 -6.04 0.22 -19.39
C PRO A 321 -5.30 -0.28 -20.62
N SER A 322 -4.21 0.40 -20.99
CA SER A 322 -3.32 -0.02 -22.07
C SER A 322 -2.47 -1.25 -21.73
N VAL A 323 -2.44 -1.66 -20.46
CA VAL A 323 -1.65 -2.81 -20.01
C VAL A 323 -2.60 -3.93 -19.61
N TYR A 324 -2.66 -4.97 -20.42
CA TYR A 324 -3.32 -6.22 -20.01
C TYR A 324 -2.56 -6.81 -18.83
N SER A 325 -3.28 -7.05 -17.74
CA SER A 325 -2.77 -7.62 -16.51
C SER A 325 -3.61 -8.85 -16.17
N VAL A 326 -2.96 -9.93 -15.75
CA VAL A 326 -3.65 -11.14 -15.30
C VAL A 326 -4.44 -10.86 -14.02
N ASN A 327 -3.93 -10.01 -13.16
CA ASN A 327 -4.63 -9.56 -11.96
C ASN A 327 -5.90 -8.79 -12.31
N TYR A 328 -5.81 -7.94 -13.34
CA TYR A 328 -6.95 -7.21 -13.86
C TYR A 328 -8.00 -8.13 -14.48
N ALA A 329 -7.57 -9.17 -15.21
CA ALA A 329 -8.46 -10.18 -15.76
C ALA A 329 -9.21 -10.93 -14.65
N MET A 330 -8.53 -11.28 -13.54
CA MET A 330 -9.15 -11.89 -12.37
C MET A 330 -10.15 -10.93 -11.70
N LEU A 331 -9.80 -9.67 -11.52
CA LEU A 331 -10.70 -8.66 -10.97
C LEU A 331 -11.97 -8.53 -11.83
N LYS A 332 -11.81 -8.43 -13.15
CA LYS A 332 -12.94 -8.34 -14.10
C LYS A 332 -13.84 -9.58 -14.05
N ALA A 333 -13.25 -10.77 -13.97
CA ALA A 333 -13.98 -12.03 -13.83
C ALA A 333 -14.74 -12.10 -12.51
N TRP A 334 -14.10 -11.73 -11.41
CA TRP A 334 -14.71 -11.72 -10.08
C TRP A 334 -15.85 -10.69 -9.98
N MET A 335 -15.68 -9.48 -10.49
CA MET A 335 -16.74 -8.45 -10.49
C MET A 335 -18.01 -8.91 -11.19
N LYS A 336 -17.87 -9.75 -12.22
CA LYS A 336 -19.01 -10.36 -12.95
C LYS A 336 -19.62 -11.53 -12.18
N SER A 337 -18.79 -12.33 -11.50
CA SER A 337 -19.18 -13.58 -10.84
C SER A 337 -18.61 -13.68 -9.43
N PRO A 338 -19.03 -12.81 -8.48
CA PRO A 338 -18.39 -12.70 -7.18
C PRO A 338 -18.62 -13.88 -6.23
N ASN A 339 -19.42 -14.85 -6.64
CA ASN A 339 -19.66 -16.10 -5.91
C ASN A 339 -18.99 -17.31 -6.56
N ALA A 340 -18.34 -17.13 -7.72
CA ALA A 340 -17.63 -18.20 -8.37
C ALA A 340 -16.40 -18.63 -7.54
N PRO A 341 -16.11 -19.94 -7.49
CA PRO A 341 -14.91 -20.42 -6.81
C PRO A 341 -13.65 -19.99 -7.58
N LEU A 342 -12.54 -19.87 -6.87
CA LEU A 342 -11.24 -19.47 -7.44
C LEU A 342 -10.86 -20.30 -8.68
N GLU A 343 -11.01 -21.63 -8.59
CA GLU A 343 -10.66 -22.54 -9.69
C GLU A 343 -11.42 -22.23 -10.99
N GLU A 344 -12.72 -21.91 -10.89
CA GLU A 344 -13.54 -21.54 -12.05
C GLU A 344 -13.01 -20.26 -12.71
N LEU A 345 -12.73 -19.24 -11.90
CA LEU A 345 -12.21 -17.97 -12.42
C LEU A 345 -10.78 -18.11 -12.98
N LEU A 346 -9.91 -18.91 -12.34
CA LEU A 346 -8.58 -19.19 -12.88
C LEU A 346 -8.67 -19.90 -14.24
N ASN A 347 -9.53 -20.91 -14.38
CA ASN A 347 -9.74 -21.56 -15.65
C ASN A 347 -10.30 -20.62 -16.72
N GLN A 348 -11.21 -19.70 -16.35
CA GLN A 348 -11.75 -18.71 -17.26
C GLN A 348 -10.67 -17.76 -17.78
N ILE A 349 -9.82 -17.20 -16.92
CA ILE A 349 -8.76 -16.26 -17.34
C ILE A 349 -7.60 -16.97 -18.05
N ALA A 350 -7.38 -18.26 -17.79
CA ALA A 350 -6.35 -19.04 -18.44
C ALA A 350 -6.80 -19.61 -19.81
N ALA A 351 -8.08 -19.67 -20.09
CA ALA A 351 -8.62 -20.25 -21.33
C ALA A 351 -8.01 -19.69 -22.64
N PRO A 352 -7.71 -18.38 -22.77
CA PRO A 352 -7.08 -17.82 -23.96
C PRO A 352 -5.70 -18.38 -24.29
N TYR A 353 -5.00 -18.95 -23.30
CA TYR A 353 -3.67 -19.54 -23.48
C TYR A 353 -3.71 -20.94 -24.13
N GLY A 354 -4.88 -21.54 -24.26
CA GLY A 354 -5.07 -22.84 -24.88
C GLY A 354 -5.20 -24.01 -23.90
N LYS A 355 -5.81 -25.08 -24.36
CA LYS A 355 -6.24 -26.19 -23.51
C LYS A 355 -5.08 -26.90 -22.76
N LYS A 356 -3.93 -27.05 -23.43
CA LYS A 356 -2.76 -27.72 -22.84
C LYS A 356 -1.91 -26.76 -22.02
N THR A 357 -1.91 -25.50 -22.40
CA THR A 357 -1.10 -24.45 -21.81
C THR A 357 -1.75 -23.84 -20.56
N ALA A 358 -3.07 -23.70 -20.54
CA ALA A 358 -3.80 -23.09 -19.42
C ALA A 358 -3.46 -23.70 -18.04
N PRO A 359 -3.36 -25.01 -17.84
CA PRO A 359 -2.95 -25.56 -16.54
C PRO A 359 -1.53 -25.17 -16.13
N LEU A 360 -0.62 -25.02 -17.09
CA LEU A 360 0.77 -24.60 -16.83
C LEU A 360 0.82 -23.14 -16.44
N MET A 361 0.01 -22.29 -17.05
CA MET A 361 -0.13 -20.88 -16.69
C MET A 361 -0.67 -20.70 -15.26
N ILE A 362 -1.72 -21.44 -14.91
CA ILE A 362 -2.28 -21.41 -13.55
C ILE A 362 -1.22 -21.81 -12.53
N GLN A 363 -0.41 -22.84 -12.82
CA GLN A 363 0.65 -23.26 -11.93
C GLN A 363 1.78 -22.23 -11.85
N ALA A 364 2.14 -21.58 -12.96
CA ALA A 364 3.11 -20.49 -12.97
C ALA A 364 2.63 -19.33 -12.09
N TRP A 365 1.40 -18.88 -12.26
CA TRP A 365 0.81 -17.81 -11.45
C TRP A 365 0.70 -18.16 -9.97
N GLU A 366 0.48 -19.44 -9.66
CA GLU A 366 0.48 -19.90 -8.25
C GLU A 366 1.87 -19.76 -7.62
N TYR A 367 2.95 -20.13 -8.32
CA TYR A 367 4.30 -19.90 -7.82
C TYR A 367 4.66 -18.43 -7.70
N VAL A 368 4.15 -17.58 -8.61
CA VAL A 368 4.30 -16.12 -8.47
C VAL A 368 3.59 -15.64 -7.21
N ALA A 369 2.38 -16.10 -6.95
CA ALA A 369 1.64 -15.74 -5.73
C ALA A 369 2.40 -16.16 -4.47
N GLN A 370 2.94 -17.39 -4.42
CA GLN A 370 3.75 -17.86 -3.31
C GLN A 370 5.04 -17.04 -3.14
N SER A 371 5.66 -16.62 -4.24
CA SER A 371 6.83 -15.73 -4.19
C SER A 371 6.48 -14.37 -3.56
N VAL A 372 5.30 -13.81 -3.91
CA VAL A 372 4.79 -12.58 -3.31
C VAL A 372 4.56 -12.77 -1.80
N GLU A 373 4.01 -13.89 -1.36
CA GLU A 373 3.80 -14.20 0.06
C GLU A 373 5.11 -14.38 0.84
N ALA A 374 6.14 -14.93 0.21
CA ALA A 374 7.45 -15.11 0.83
C ALA A 374 8.26 -13.81 0.94
N TYR A 375 7.97 -12.80 0.11
CA TYR A 375 8.71 -11.54 0.05
C TYR A 375 8.70 -10.82 1.42
N PRO A 376 9.84 -10.27 1.88
CA PRO A 376 9.94 -9.64 3.21
C PRO A 376 9.39 -8.21 3.23
N TRP A 377 8.10 -8.03 3.04
CA TRP A 377 7.39 -6.74 2.95
C TRP A 377 7.66 -5.82 4.14
N ASP A 378 7.53 -6.35 5.34
CA ASP A 378 7.70 -5.68 6.61
C ASP A 378 9.16 -5.22 6.82
N VAL A 379 10.12 -6.12 6.59
CA VAL A 379 11.53 -5.86 6.86
C VAL A 379 12.15 -4.98 5.79
N THR A 380 11.88 -5.24 4.52
CA THR A 380 12.47 -4.49 3.41
C THR A 380 12.01 -3.05 3.39
N TYR A 381 10.82 -2.78 3.88
CA TYR A 381 10.35 -1.41 4.04
C TYR A 381 11.07 -0.67 5.18
N LEU A 382 11.34 -1.35 6.29
CA LEU A 382 12.06 -0.78 7.43
C LEU A 382 13.51 -0.38 7.07
N ILE A 383 14.17 -1.18 6.24
CA ILE A 383 15.56 -0.93 5.82
C ILE A 383 15.67 -0.15 4.51
N GLY A 384 14.57 0.40 4.07
CA GLY A 384 14.44 1.19 2.84
C GLY A 384 13.97 0.36 1.65
N PRO A 385 13.41 1.03 0.64
CA PRO A 385 13.04 0.35 -0.58
C PRO A 385 14.27 -0.40 -1.05
N THR A 386 14.15 -1.68 -1.12
CA THR A 386 15.24 -2.55 -1.54
C THR A 386 15.54 -2.41 -3.02
N GLY A 387 15.13 -1.29 -3.61
CA GLY A 387 15.53 -0.83 -4.93
C GLY A 387 15.34 -1.86 -6.04
N LEU A 388 14.33 -2.71 -5.92
CA LEU A 388 13.85 -3.45 -7.07
C LEU A 388 13.06 -2.48 -7.93
N ASP A 389 13.72 -1.34 -8.20
CA ASP A 389 13.19 -0.31 -9.06
C ASP A 389 12.97 -0.90 -10.44
N ARG A 390 11.78 -0.73 -10.96
CA ARG A 390 11.45 -1.12 -12.33
C ARG A 390 12.29 -0.44 -13.39
N ASN A 391 12.74 0.76 -13.10
CA ASN A 391 13.56 1.55 -14.00
C ASN A 391 15.04 1.20 -13.89
N SER A 392 15.44 0.52 -12.82
CA SER A 392 16.76 -0.07 -12.78
C SER A 392 16.77 -1.29 -13.70
N SER A 393 17.85 -1.49 -14.38
CA SER A 393 18.13 -2.62 -15.29
C SER A 393 18.06 -4.00 -14.60
N GLY A 394 17.50 -4.11 -13.40
CA GLY A 394 17.57 -5.28 -12.53
C GLY A 394 18.87 -5.32 -11.75
N GLU A 395 19.66 -4.26 -11.84
CA GLU A 395 20.90 -4.09 -11.10
C GLU A 395 20.55 -3.72 -9.66
N HIS A 396 20.94 -4.55 -8.71
CA HIS A 396 20.95 -4.13 -7.33
C HIS A 396 22.17 -3.21 -7.14
N SER A 397 21.97 -2.09 -6.50
CA SER A 397 23.06 -1.21 -6.16
C SER A 397 23.93 -1.88 -5.10
N TRP A 398 25.24 -1.95 -5.34
CA TRP A 398 26.23 -2.26 -4.30
C TRP A 398 26.36 -1.16 -3.28
N ASP A 399 25.68 -0.05 -3.52
CA ASP A 399 25.55 0.98 -2.52
C ASP A 399 24.89 0.39 -1.29
N TYR A 400 25.41 0.79 -0.17
CA TYR A 400 24.91 0.46 1.15
C TYR A 400 23.39 0.54 1.18
N VAL A 401 22.72 -0.46 1.77
CA VAL A 401 21.29 -0.42 2.00
C VAL A 401 20.96 0.84 2.77
N LYS A 402 20.34 1.78 2.09
CA LYS A 402 19.91 3.04 2.68
C LYS A 402 18.58 2.80 3.36
N ILE A 403 18.51 3.11 4.62
CA ILE A 403 17.24 3.27 5.30
C ILE A 403 16.55 4.50 4.72
N MET A 404 15.25 4.45 4.53
CA MET A 404 14.49 5.57 4.00
C MET A 404 14.69 6.80 4.86
N ASN A 405 15.38 7.78 4.29
CA ASN A 405 15.52 9.12 4.84
C ASN A 405 14.60 10.07 4.07
N GLY A 406 14.50 11.28 4.48
CA GLY A 406 13.76 12.31 3.77
C GLY A 406 12.38 12.54 4.33
N THR A 407 11.34 12.36 3.54
CA THR A 407 9.95 12.63 3.98
C THR A 407 9.52 11.88 5.24
N TRP A 408 10.25 10.82 5.59
CA TRP A 408 10.04 9.98 6.74
C TRP A 408 10.92 10.34 7.94
N ASP A 409 11.83 11.29 7.78
CA ASP A 409 12.73 11.74 8.84
C ASP A 409 12.04 12.81 9.70
N THR A 410 11.18 12.34 10.59
CA THR A 410 10.50 13.17 11.58
C THR A 410 10.91 12.77 12.98
N PRO A 411 10.78 13.68 13.96
CA PRO A 411 11.00 13.35 15.34
C PRO A 411 10.15 12.17 15.79
N ILE A 412 10.70 11.30 16.64
CA ILE A 412 10.03 10.07 17.10
C ILE A 412 8.66 10.35 17.74
N TRP A 413 8.48 11.50 18.34
CA TRP A 413 7.24 11.92 18.98
C TRP A 413 6.22 12.54 18.00
N GLU A 414 6.62 12.87 16.78
CA GLU A 414 5.79 13.68 15.89
C GLU A 414 4.73 12.87 15.15
N SER A 415 4.99 11.60 14.91
CA SER A 415 4.11 10.79 14.08
C SER A 415 4.04 9.36 14.57
N SER A 416 2.86 8.77 14.52
CA SER A 416 2.68 7.32 14.68
C SER A 416 3.47 6.50 13.65
N ARG A 417 3.84 7.12 12.54
CA ARG A 417 4.78 6.64 11.53
C ARG A 417 6.07 6.10 12.15
N ARG A 418 6.64 6.81 13.14
CA ARG A 418 7.84 6.37 13.85
C ARG A 418 7.63 5.08 14.64
N ALA A 419 6.43 4.84 15.13
CA ALA A 419 6.13 3.59 15.83
C ALA A 419 6.17 2.37 14.90
N ASN A 420 5.92 2.57 13.60
CA ASN A 420 5.98 1.50 12.60
C ASN A 420 7.33 1.41 11.90
N PHE A 421 8.06 2.52 11.83
CA PHE A 421 9.39 2.62 11.22
C PHE A 421 10.45 2.88 12.30
N MET A 422 10.49 2.03 13.31
CA MET A 422 11.39 2.19 14.47
C MET A 422 12.87 2.31 14.13
N LEU A 423 13.25 1.99 12.90
CA LEU A 423 14.64 1.98 12.43
C LEU A 423 14.86 2.99 11.30
N THR A 424 14.33 4.18 11.44
CA THR A 424 14.52 5.24 10.44
C THR A 424 15.92 5.83 10.41
N ASP A 425 16.77 5.53 11.39
CA ASP A 425 18.18 5.90 11.33
C ASP A 425 19.01 4.79 10.67
N SER A 426 19.52 5.08 9.47
CA SER A 426 20.39 4.18 8.69
C SER A 426 21.67 3.73 9.42
N LYS A 427 21.96 4.31 10.56
CA LYS A 427 23.14 3.97 11.37
C LYS A 427 22.86 2.81 12.32
N VAL A 428 21.61 2.37 12.44
CA VAL A 428 21.20 1.34 13.40
C VAL A 428 20.39 0.26 12.70
N ALA A 429 21.08 -0.71 12.13
CA ALA A 429 20.41 -1.91 11.61
C ALA A 429 20.91 -3.14 12.34
N HIS A 430 20.01 -3.89 12.95
CA HIS A 430 20.39 -5.14 13.61
C HIS A 430 20.73 -6.20 12.56
N PRO A 431 21.83 -6.96 12.70
CA PRO A 431 22.23 -7.99 11.73
C PRO A 431 21.13 -8.99 11.38
N TRP A 432 20.30 -9.39 12.35
CA TRP A 432 19.22 -10.35 12.09
C TRP A 432 18.15 -9.83 11.12
N ILE A 433 17.97 -8.52 11.01
CA ILE A 433 17.03 -7.93 10.04
C ILE A 433 17.52 -8.21 8.61
N PHE A 434 18.83 -8.06 8.39
CA PHE A 434 19.43 -8.36 7.09
C PHE A 434 19.39 -9.86 6.79
N GLU A 435 19.60 -10.69 7.82
CA GLU A 435 19.51 -12.15 7.68
C GLU A 435 18.10 -12.57 7.29
N ASP A 436 17.08 -12.11 8.02
CA ASP A 436 15.67 -12.41 7.75
C ASP A 436 15.27 -11.94 6.33
N ALA A 437 15.58 -10.69 5.98
CA ALA A 437 15.30 -10.17 4.65
C ALA A 437 16.01 -10.97 3.55
N GLY A 438 17.26 -11.34 3.76
CA GLY A 438 18.05 -12.12 2.81
C GLY A 438 17.48 -13.52 2.60
N LEU A 439 17.12 -14.22 3.67
CA LEU A 439 16.52 -15.55 3.61
C LEU A 439 15.18 -15.54 2.87
N ARG A 440 14.30 -14.60 3.22
CA ARG A 440 12.97 -14.46 2.60
C ARG A 440 13.05 -14.04 1.13
N LEU A 441 14.00 -13.17 0.77
CA LEU A 441 14.24 -12.81 -0.63
C LEU A 441 14.75 -13.98 -1.46
N ASN A 442 15.61 -14.83 -0.89
CA ASN A 442 16.06 -16.05 -1.56
C ASN A 442 14.91 -17.03 -1.77
N ASP A 443 14.06 -17.25 -0.76
CA ASP A 443 12.87 -18.12 -0.87
C ASP A 443 11.89 -17.57 -1.94
N ALA A 444 11.61 -16.28 -1.91
CA ALA A 444 10.79 -15.62 -2.93
C ALA A 444 11.38 -15.77 -4.35
N ALA A 445 12.70 -15.64 -4.50
CA ALA A 445 13.38 -15.85 -5.77
C ALA A 445 13.28 -17.29 -6.26
N GLU A 446 13.49 -18.29 -5.40
CA GLU A 446 13.36 -19.71 -5.74
C GLU A 446 11.96 -20.07 -6.23
N LEU A 447 10.93 -19.58 -5.55
CA LEU A 447 9.53 -19.74 -5.97
C LEU A 447 9.28 -19.09 -7.33
N SER A 448 9.80 -17.90 -7.52
CA SER A 448 9.68 -17.15 -8.76
C SER A 448 10.42 -17.84 -9.92
N PHE A 449 11.60 -18.46 -9.70
CA PHE A 449 12.26 -19.29 -10.70
C PHE A 449 11.46 -20.54 -11.05
N LYS A 450 10.76 -21.15 -10.11
CA LYS A 450 9.82 -22.25 -10.42
C LYS A 450 8.69 -21.79 -11.34
N ALA A 451 8.17 -20.55 -11.15
CA ALA A 451 7.20 -19.99 -12.07
C ALA A 451 7.78 -19.89 -13.51
N VAL A 452 9.04 -19.45 -13.65
CA VAL A 452 9.73 -19.39 -14.95
C VAL A 452 9.78 -20.74 -15.62
N GLU A 453 10.06 -21.82 -14.89
CA GLU A 453 10.06 -23.20 -15.45
C GLU A 453 8.69 -23.59 -16.03
N TYR A 454 7.60 -23.18 -15.39
CA TYR A 454 6.24 -23.44 -15.90
C TYR A 454 5.90 -22.59 -17.09
N PHE A 455 6.33 -21.32 -17.14
CA PHE A 455 6.21 -20.49 -18.34
C PHE A 455 7.02 -21.09 -19.50
N ASP A 456 8.23 -21.58 -19.29
CA ASP A 456 9.03 -22.23 -20.33
C ASP A 456 8.35 -23.50 -20.88
N LYS A 457 7.76 -24.32 -19.99
CA LYS A 457 6.92 -25.47 -20.40
C LYS A 457 5.71 -25.03 -21.22
N ALA A 458 5.06 -23.93 -20.83
CA ALA A 458 3.91 -23.36 -21.53
C ALA A 458 4.31 -22.85 -22.93
N ILE A 459 5.42 -22.14 -23.05
CA ILE A 459 5.98 -21.68 -24.33
C ILE A 459 6.28 -22.88 -25.26
N ALA A 460 6.83 -23.96 -24.71
CA ALA A 460 7.14 -25.17 -25.48
C ALA A 460 5.89 -25.88 -26.05
N MET A 461 4.72 -25.67 -25.46
CA MET A 461 3.44 -26.18 -26.01
C MET A 461 3.02 -25.47 -27.28
N ASN A 462 3.51 -24.26 -27.52
CA ASN A 462 3.23 -23.43 -28.70
C ASN A 462 1.73 -23.29 -28.99
N GLU A 463 0.93 -23.05 -27.95
CA GLU A 463 -0.53 -22.95 -28.03
C GLU A 463 -1.01 -21.63 -27.41
N GLY A 464 -2.01 -20.99 -27.99
CA GLY A 464 -2.64 -19.77 -27.48
C GLY A 464 -1.76 -18.51 -27.57
N LEU A 465 -1.70 -17.72 -26.50
CA LEU A 465 -1.05 -16.41 -26.46
C LEU A 465 0.46 -16.52 -26.18
N VAL A 466 1.22 -17.17 -27.05
CA VAL A 466 2.65 -17.49 -26.83
C VAL A 466 3.50 -16.25 -26.55
N ASP A 467 3.26 -15.14 -27.23
CA ASP A 467 4.06 -13.93 -27.05
C ASP A 467 3.77 -13.25 -25.71
N ASP A 468 2.54 -13.31 -25.22
CA ASP A 468 2.19 -12.86 -23.88
C ASP A 468 2.85 -13.75 -22.80
N ILE A 469 2.88 -15.07 -23.00
CA ILE A 469 3.58 -16.00 -22.09
C ILE A 469 5.07 -15.65 -22.02
N LYS A 470 5.72 -15.36 -23.15
CA LYS A 470 7.13 -14.93 -23.18
C LYS A 470 7.34 -13.63 -22.40
N MET A 471 6.44 -12.66 -22.59
CA MET A 471 6.50 -11.38 -21.86
C MET A 471 6.39 -11.60 -20.34
N GLN A 472 5.42 -12.40 -19.88
CA GLN A 472 5.27 -12.76 -18.47
C GLN A 472 6.53 -13.46 -17.94
N ARG A 473 6.99 -14.46 -18.68
CA ARG A 473 8.21 -15.21 -18.35
C ARG A 473 9.44 -14.32 -18.18
N ASP A 474 9.67 -13.42 -19.14
CA ASP A 474 10.84 -12.55 -19.13
C ASP A 474 10.78 -11.53 -17.98
N PHE A 475 9.60 -11.01 -17.70
CA PHE A 475 9.37 -10.15 -16.54
C PHE A 475 9.68 -10.89 -15.22
N ILE A 476 9.11 -12.08 -15.03
CA ILE A 476 9.31 -12.86 -13.80
C ILE A 476 10.76 -13.34 -13.67
N LEU A 477 11.41 -13.73 -14.76
CA LEU A 477 12.83 -14.09 -14.75
C LEU A 477 13.71 -12.92 -14.28
N LYS A 478 13.47 -11.72 -14.82
CA LYS A 478 14.20 -10.51 -14.40
C LYS A 478 13.98 -10.23 -12.92
N THR A 479 12.75 -10.34 -12.45
CA THR A 479 12.38 -10.13 -11.06
C THR A 479 13.01 -11.17 -10.13
N SER A 480 13.02 -12.46 -10.53
CA SER A 480 13.64 -13.54 -9.78
C SER A 480 15.13 -13.29 -9.55
N ARG A 481 15.83 -12.91 -10.62
CA ARG A 481 17.27 -12.56 -10.54
C ARG A 481 17.52 -11.36 -9.64
N SER A 482 16.67 -10.36 -9.70
CA SER A 482 16.78 -9.16 -8.87
C SER A 482 16.58 -9.48 -7.39
N MET A 483 15.57 -10.30 -7.04
CA MET A 483 15.34 -10.76 -5.67
C MET A 483 16.52 -11.61 -5.16
N LYS A 484 17.01 -12.53 -5.98
CA LYS A 484 18.17 -13.37 -5.65
C LYS A 484 19.40 -12.52 -5.37
N GLY A 485 19.74 -11.60 -6.27
CA GLY A 485 20.88 -10.70 -6.10
C GLY A 485 20.76 -9.84 -4.84
N LYS A 486 19.55 -9.37 -4.51
CA LYS A 486 19.33 -8.62 -3.27
C LYS A 486 19.47 -9.48 -2.03
N GLY A 487 18.98 -10.72 -2.04
CA GLY A 487 19.19 -11.69 -0.97
C GLY A 487 20.68 -11.98 -0.73
N LEU A 488 21.43 -12.18 -1.82
CA LEU A 488 22.89 -12.35 -1.76
C LEU A 488 23.59 -11.11 -1.20
N HIS A 489 23.14 -9.90 -1.57
CA HIS A 489 23.70 -8.66 -1.03
C HIS A 489 23.51 -8.54 0.49
N PHE A 490 22.35 -8.94 1.03
CA PHE A 490 22.14 -8.98 2.48
C PHE A 490 23.04 -10.03 3.14
N ALA A 491 23.17 -11.21 2.57
CA ALA A 491 24.07 -12.24 3.07
C ALA A 491 25.55 -11.80 3.06
N LEU A 492 25.97 -11.09 1.98
CA LEU A 492 27.30 -10.50 1.88
C LEU A 492 27.53 -9.40 2.93
N THR A 493 26.50 -8.58 3.21
CA THR A 493 26.58 -7.55 4.27
C THR A 493 26.88 -8.16 5.63
N ILE A 494 26.21 -9.26 5.98
CA ILE A 494 26.45 -9.99 7.22
C ILE A 494 27.83 -10.64 7.22
N ALA A 495 28.19 -11.36 6.16
CA ALA A 495 29.48 -12.00 6.06
C ALA A 495 30.65 -10.99 6.12
N ALA A 496 30.46 -9.80 5.54
CA ALA A 496 31.45 -8.72 5.67
C ALA A 496 31.57 -8.19 7.12
N GLN A 497 30.47 -8.15 7.85
CA GLN A 497 30.48 -7.78 9.27
C GLN A 497 31.17 -8.86 10.11
N ASP A 498 30.87 -10.13 9.85
CA ASP A 498 31.53 -11.26 10.50
C ASP A 498 33.04 -11.24 10.25
N ALA A 499 33.48 -11.03 9.01
CA ALA A 499 34.88 -10.92 8.64
C ALA A 499 35.61 -9.82 9.42
N ARG A 500 34.97 -8.67 9.64
CA ARG A 500 35.54 -7.60 10.47
C ARG A 500 35.71 -8.00 11.92
N THR A 501 34.73 -8.71 12.44
CA THR A 501 34.74 -9.16 13.85
C THR A 501 35.87 -10.14 14.11
N VAL A 502 36.17 -11.03 13.16
CA VAL A 502 37.17 -12.08 13.29
C VAL A 502 38.54 -11.75 12.67
N GLN A 503 38.79 -10.51 12.29
CA GLN A 503 40.06 -10.10 11.63
C GLN A 503 41.32 -10.44 12.46
N GLY A 504 41.20 -10.55 13.79
CA GLY A 504 42.29 -10.91 14.69
C GLY A 504 42.58 -12.44 14.77
N ASP A 505 41.69 -13.25 14.22
CA ASP A 505 41.83 -14.72 14.16
C ASP A 505 41.99 -15.16 12.69
N PRO A 506 43.21 -15.48 12.21
CA PRO A 506 43.43 -15.81 10.81
C PRO A 506 42.62 -17.01 10.31
N ALA A 507 42.39 -18.01 11.15
CA ALA A 507 41.67 -19.23 10.77
C ALA A 507 40.17 -18.92 10.57
N GLN A 508 39.56 -18.18 11.50
CA GLN A 508 38.17 -17.75 11.37
C GLN A 508 37.99 -16.77 10.23
N PHE A 509 38.93 -15.86 10.04
CA PHE A 509 38.89 -14.91 8.91
C PHE A 509 38.89 -15.63 7.57
N GLU A 510 39.71 -16.68 7.41
CA GLU A 510 39.75 -17.47 6.17
C GLU A 510 38.41 -18.18 5.91
N ILE A 511 37.75 -18.72 6.93
CA ILE A 511 36.42 -19.37 6.82
C ILE A 511 35.39 -18.36 6.34
N VAL A 512 35.35 -17.19 6.93
CA VAL A 512 34.39 -16.14 6.53
C VAL A 512 34.70 -15.61 5.13
N CYS A 513 35.96 -15.44 4.76
CA CYS A 513 36.36 -15.07 3.41
C CYS A 513 35.93 -16.11 2.37
N ALA A 514 36.01 -17.40 2.68
CA ALA A 514 35.51 -18.45 1.80
C ALA A 514 33.99 -18.34 1.59
N ARG A 515 33.24 -18.02 2.64
CA ARG A 515 31.79 -17.74 2.54
C ARG A 515 31.50 -16.52 1.65
N ILE A 516 32.22 -15.41 1.83
CA ILE A 516 32.05 -14.20 0.98
C ILE A 516 32.33 -14.56 -0.48
N LYS A 517 33.41 -15.29 -0.74
CA LYS A 517 33.75 -15.71 -2.10
C LYS A 517 32.62 -16.55 -2.72
N SER A 518 32.08 -17.51 -2.00
CA SER A 518 30.95 -18.35 -2.47
C SER A 518 29.72 -17.53 -2.82
N LEU A 519 29.38 -16.54 -1.99
CA LEU A 519 28.23 -15.63 -2.27
C LEU A 519 28.47 -14.76 -3.52
N LEU A 520 29.71 -14.31 -3.74
CA LEU A 520 30.05 -13.56 -4.94
C LEU A 520 30.02 -14.45 -6.20
N GLU A 521 30.48 -15.70 -6.09
CA GLU A 521 30.40 -16.69 -7.18
C GLU A 521 28.93 -16.97 -7.55
N GLU A 522 28.07 -17.13 -6.55
CA GLU A 522 26.63 -17.32 -6.76
C GLU A 522 25.98 -16.09 -7.44
N ASP A 523 26.42 -14.88 -7.11
CA ASP A 523 25.89 -13.66 -7.74
C ASP A 523 26.37 -13.50 -9.18
N VAL A 524 27.59 -13.98 -9.51
CA VAL A 524 28.05 -14.11 -10.90
C VAL A 524 27.17 -15.10 -11.67
N GLU A 525 26.84 -16.26 -11.10
CA GLU A 525 25.94 -17.24 -11.71
C GLU A 525 24.52 -16.69 -11.89
N ASN A 526 24.07 -15.83 -10.99
CA ASN A 526 22.80 -15.12 -11.10
C ASN A 526 22.79 -14.12 -12.27
N GLY A 527 23.95 -13.85 -12.87
CA GLY A 527 24.10 -13.01 -14.06
C GLY A 527 24.21 -11.51 -13.76
N PHE A 528 24.69 -11.15 -12.57
CA PHE A 528 24.95 -9.76 -12.21
C PHE A 528 26.33 -9.31 -12.69
N ALA A 529 26.36 -8.36 -13.63
CA ALA A 529 27.59 -7.97 -14.31
C ALA A 529 28.71 -7.43 -13.39
N GLU A 530 28.34 -6.72 -12.31
CA GLU A 530 29.32 -6.18 -11.37
C GLU A 530 29.88 -7.27 -10.42
N ALA A 531 29.19 -8.38 -10.23
CA ALA A 531 29.61 -9.42 -9.31
C ALA A 531 30.95 -10.04 -9.72
N GLU A 532 31.22 -10.20 -11.03
CA GLU A 532 32.49 -10.70 -11.55
C GLU A 532 33.66 -9.76 -11.21
N VAL A 533 33.43 -8.45 -11.33
CA VAL A 533 34.40 -7.42 -10.94
C VAL A 533 34.67 -7.48 -9.44
N LYS A 534 33.60 -7.57 -8.64
CA LYS A 534 33.70 -7.65 -7.17
C LYS A 534 34.40 -8.93 -6.71
N LEU A 535 34.12 -10.06 -7.33
CA LEU A 535 34.80 -11.31 -7.07
C LEU A 535 36.32 -11.23 -7.39
N THR A 536 36.65 -10.59 -8.50
CA THR A 536 38.05 -10.36 -8.89
C THR A 536 38.78 -9.47 -7.89
N GLU A 537 38.15 -8.35 -7.47
CA GLU A 537 38.69 -7.45 -6.46
C GLU A 537 38.87 -8.16 -5.12
N PHE A 538 37.87 -8.93 -4.69
CA PHE A 538 37.92 -9.69 -3.45
C PHE A 538 39.05 -10.73 -3.44
N ASN A 539 39.19 -11.52 -4.52
CA ASN A 539 40.25 -12.51 -4.64
C ASN A 539 41.66 -11.88 -4.62
N ARG A 540 41.80 -10.64 -5.07
CA ARG A 540 43.09 -9.90 -5.05
C ARG A 540 43.46 -9.46 -3.63
N ASP A 541 42.54 -8.85 -2.88
CA ASP A 541 42.76 -8.35 -1.52
C ASP A 541 41.45 -8.29 -0.73
N PRO A 542 41.09 -9.35 0.01
CA PRO A 542 39.87 -9.41 0.80
C PRO A 542 39.73 -8.28 1.82
N LYS A 543 40.86 -7.85 2.44
CA LYS A 543 40.82 -6.81 3.48
C LYS A 543 40.56 -5.43 2.88
N ALA A 544 41.18 -5.10 1.76
CA ALA A 544 40.93 -3.87 1.04
C ALA A 544 39.49 -3.82 0.50
N TRP A 545 39.01 -4.95 -0.03
CA TRP A 545 37.64 -5.08 -0.53
C TRP A 545 36.60 -4.84 0.56
N LEU A 546 36.75 -5.45 1.74
CA LEU A 546 35.87 -5.24 2.89
C LEU A 546 35.81 -3.78 3.33
N LYS A 547 36.95 -3.10 3.29
CA LYS A 547 37.04 -1.69 3.64
C LYS A 547 36.27 -0.79 2.66
N SER A 548 36.27 -1.15 1.39
CA SER A 548 35.72 -0.32 0.30
C SER A 548 34.24 -0.57 0.03
N ASN A 549 33.76 -1.81 0.20
CA ASN A 549 32.43 -2.19 -0.29
C ASN A 549 31.33 -2.25 0.78
N PHE A 550 31.65 -2.44 2.05
CA PHE A 550 30.65 -2.49 3.12
C PHE A 550 31.04 -1.62 4.30
N LYS A 551 30.16 -0.73 4.70
CA LYS A 551 30.35 0.04 5.93
C LYS A 551 30.06 -0.86 7.15
N PRO A 552 30.76 -0.63 8.29
CA PRO A 552 30.45 -1.33 9.52
C PRO A 552 29.01 -1.02 9.94
N LEU A 553 28.26 -2.06 10.30
CA LEU A 553 26.99 -1.90 11.01
C LEU A 553 27.32 -1.45 12.43
N THR A 554 26.82 -0.30 12.83
CA THR A 554 27.07 0.22 14.17
C THR A 554 25.78 0.23 14.97
N TRP A 555 25.82 -0.43 16.15
CA TRP A 555 24.85 -0.18 17.18
C TRP A 555 25.20 1.16 17.84
N LYS A 556 24.31 2.11 17.74
CA LYS A 556 24.27 3.20 18.69
C LYS A 556 22.92 3.14 19.39
N SER A 557 22.94 3.11 20.72
CA SER A 557 21.82 3.65 21.46
C SER A 557 21.56 5.04 20.90
N GLU A 558 20.33 5.34 20.54
CA GLU A 558 19.96 6.67 20.04
C GLU A 558 20.56 7.72 20.99
N ALA A 559 21.46 8.55 20.48
CA ALA A 559 21.73 9.81 21.14
C ALA A 559 20.39 10.54 21.19
N GLU A 560 20.02 11.06 22.34
CA GLU A 560 18.81 11.88 22.44
C GLU A 560 18.78 12.85 21.27
N PRO A 561 17.68 12.90 20.52
CA PRO A 561 17.56 13.82 19.41
C PRO A 561 17.77 15.25 19.91
N ASP A 562 18.44 16.06 19.14
CA ASP A 562 18.55 17.48 19.43
C ASP A 562 17.18 18.13 19.21
N TRP A 563 16.37 18.12 20.25
CA TRP A 563 15.02 18.66 20.26
C TRP A 563 14.95 20.15 19.93
N SER A 564 16.07 20.89 20.08
CA SER A 564 16.12 22.33 19.79
C SER A 564 15.85 22.63 18.30
N LYS A 565 16.15 21.70 17.41
CA LYS A 565 15.88 21.82 15.97
C LYS A 565 14.40 21.75 15.61
N TRP A 566 13.57 21.20 16.50
CA TRP A 566 12.17 20.91 16.26
C TRP A 566 11.23 21.78 17.07
N ILE A 567 11.75 22.46 18.08
CA ILE A 567 11.03 23.44 18.89
C ILE A 567 11.20 24.79 18.20
N THR A 568 10.23 25.22 17.43
CA THR A 568 10.14 26.61 16.99
C THR A 568 9.27 27.37 17.98
N PRO A 569 9.74 28.53 18.48
CA PRO A 569 8.94 29.38 19.34
C PRO A 569 7.69 29.87 18.63
#